data_7d9458ce84a6ea9266e6395096a4098a
#
_entry.id   7d9458ce84a6ea9266e6395096a4098a
#
_cell.length_a   1.000
_cell.length_b   1.000
_cell.length_c   1.000
_cell.angle_alpha   90.00
_cell.angle_beta   90.00
_cell.angle_gamma   90.00
#
_symmetry.space_group_name_H-M   'P 1'
#
loop_
_entity.id
_entity.type
_entity.pdbx_description
1 polymer ?
#
loop_
_entity_poly.entity_id
_entity_poly.type
_entity_poly.pdbx_seq_one_letter_code
_entity_poly.pdbx_strand_id
1 'polypeptide(L)'
;MSELLPEVPTAALVVLVVVYLPPAVVLSRIDVLQHRLPNAWVGGMTLAVAAALLLASALEPALRSSLRGAAVIAVVLGAGAVLVALIAPPLIGMGDAKALPVVVLMSTVMGGEVLIGALLGIALLGGAVGAMVLAVTRRAGQRFPFGPVLLAGPFLGLLLAPLVAGALGTA
;
A
#
# COMPACT_ATOMS: atom_id res chain seq x y z
N MET A 1 27.81 -2.70 5.98
CA MET A 1 26.46 -2.76 6.60
C MET A 1 25.51 -1.72 5.99
N SER A 2 26.00 -0.77 5.20
CA SER A 2 25.20 0.21 4.44
C SER A 2 24.75 -0.28 3.05
N GLU A 3 25.26 -1.40 2.56
CA GLU A 3 24.93 -1.96 1.23
C GLU A 3 23.72 -2.89 1.21
N LEU A 4 23.12 -3.18 2.39
CA LEU A 4 21.99 -4.13 2.49
C LEU A 4 20.60 -3.47 2.42
N LEU A 5 20.54 -2.16 2.32
CA LEU A 5 19.26 -1.45 2.13
C LEU A 5 19.14 -1.06 0.67
N PRO A 6 18.03 -1.44 -0.02
CA PRO A 6 17.76 -0.90 -1.35
C PRO A 6 17.82 0.63 -1.28
N GLU A 7 18.48 1.26 -2.27
CA GLU A 7 18.57 2.73 -2.33
C GLU A 7 17.18 3.32 -2.56
N VAL A 8 16.44 3.52 -1.46
CA VAL A 8 15.13 4.14 -1.50
C VAL A 8 15.31 5.64 -1.75
N PRO A 9 14.69 6.21 -2.79
CA PRO A 9 14.79 7.63 -3.08
C PRO A 9 14.34 8.47 -1.87
N THR A 10 15.20 9.38 -1.42
CA THR A 10 14.91 10.21 -0.23
C THR A 10 13.62 11.01 -0.41
N ALA A 11 13.37 11.53 -1.62
CA ALA A 11 12.14 12.23 -1.94
C ALA A 11 10.89 11.34 -1.77
N ALA A 12 10.97 10.04 -2.10
CA ALA A 12 9.87 9.11 -1.88
C ALA A 12 9.59 8.89 -0.40
N LEU A 13 10.64 8.82 0.44
CA LEU A 13 10.46 8.74 1.91
C LEU A 13 9.82 10.00 2.48
N VAL A 14 10.18 11.18 1.99
CA VAL A 14 9.55 12.43 2.40
C VAL A 14 8.07 12.43 2.02
N VAL A 15 7.72 12.03 0.80
CA VAL A 15 6.31 11.90 0.36
C VAL A 15 5.56 10.88 1.21
N LEU A 16 6.19 9.75 1.55
CA LEU A 16 5.58 8.74 2.42
C LEU A 16 5.22 9.31 3.80
N VAL A 17 6.12 10.05 4.42
CA VAL A 17 5.91 10.54 5.79
C VAL A 17 5.02 11.79 5.82
N VAL A 18 5.22 12.72 4.88
CA VAL A 18 4.54 14.03 4.92
C VAL A 18 3.18 14.01 4.22
N VAL A 19 3.06 13.30 3.10
CA VAL A 19 1.86 13.36 2.26
C VAL A 19 0.99 12.10 2.41
N TYR A 20 1.61 10.91 2.49
CA TYR A 20 0.87 9.65 2.58
C TYR A 20 0.41 9.34 4.00
N LEU A 21 1.29 9.44 5.01
CA LEU A 21 1.00 8.99 6.37
C LEU A 21 -0.18 9.70 7.04
N PRO A 22 -0.32 11.05 6.99
CA PRO A 22 -1.43 11.71 7.67
C PRO A 22 -2.81 11.26 7.20
N PRO A 23 -3.14 11.26 5.88
CA PRO A 23 -4.43 10.75 5.42
C PRO A 23 -4.59 9.24 5.62
N ALA A 24 -3.50 8.45 5.58
CA ALA A 24 -3.55 7.02 5.86
C ALA A 24 -3.99 6.75 7.31
N VAL A 25 -3.49 7.51 8.29
CA VAL A 25 -3.92 7.42 9.69
C VAL A 25 -5.39 7.82 9.84
N VAL A 26 -5.83 8.89 9.20
CA VAL A 26 -7.23 9.34 9.24
C VAL A 26 -8.15 8.29 8.65
N LEU A 27 -7.83 7.77 7.45
CA LEU A 27 -8.60 6.71 6.77
C LEU A 27 -8.63 5.42 7.58
N SER A 28 -7.51 5.02 8.20
CA SER A 28 -7.46 3.87 9.08
C SER A 28 -8.39 4.01 10.28
N ARG A 29 -8.45 5.20 10.89
CA ARG A 29 -9.40 5.46 11.99
C ARG A 29 -10.85 5.43 11.53
N ILE A 30 -11.14 6.00 10.36
CA ILE A 30 -12.49 5.97 9.78
C ILE A 30 -12.90 4.51 9.51
N ASP A 31 -12.01 3.70 8.95
CA ASP A 31 -12.32 2.29 8.66
C ASP A 31 -12.55 1.48 9.93
N VAL A 32 -11.76 1.67 10.97
CA VAL A 32 -11.96 1.02 12.29
C VAL A 32 -13.32 1.40 12.89
N LEU A 33 -13.75 2.65 12.76
CA LEU A 33 -14.99 3.13 13.38
C LEU A 33 -16.23 2.89 12.53
N GLN A 34 -16.12 2.94 11.20
CA GLN A 34 -17.25 2.94 10.28
C GLN A 34 -17.26 1.76 9.30
N HIS A 35 -16.19 0.94 9.27
CA HIS A 35 -15.99 -0.18 8.33
C HIS A 35 -16.16 0.25 6.87
N ARG A 36 -15.68 1.44 6.53
CA ARG A 36 -15.72 1.99 5.16
C ARG A 36 -14.61 3.00 4.93
N LEU A 37 -14.13 3.05 3.70
CA LEU A 37 -13.19 4.07 3.23
C LEU A 37 -13.95 5.07 2.34
N PRO A 38 -14.12 6.34 2.76
CA PRO A 38 -14.84 7.34 1.97
C PRO A 38 -14.09 7.66 0.68
N ASN A 39 -14.79 7.61 -0.46
CA ASN A 39 -14.20 7.83 -1.79
C ASN A 39 -13.46 9.17 -1.93
N ALA A 40 -14.01 10.24 -1.34
CA ALA A 40 -13.39 11.57 -1.40
C ALA A 40 -12.01 11.60 -0.71
N TRP A 41 -11.88 10.93 0.43
CA TRP A 41 -10.61 10.84 1.16
C TRP A 41 -9.59 9.97 0.44
N VAL A 42 -10.01 8.80 -0.08
CA VAL A 42 -9.14 7.91 -0.85
C VAL A 42 -8.68 8.61 -2.13
N GLY A 43 -9.59 9.25 -2.86
CA GLY A 43 -9.27 10.01 -4.07
C GLY A 43 -8.35 11.19 -3.79
N GLY A 44 -8.64 11.96 -2.74
CA GLY A 44 -7.80 13.09 -2.31
C GLY A 44 -6.38 12.66 -1.94
N MET A 45 -6.24 11.57 -1.17
CA MET A 45 -4.94 10.98 -0.83
C MET A 45 -4.18 10.52 -2.09
N THR A 46 -4.86 9.82 -3.00
CA THR A 46 -4.23 9.34 -4.24
C THR A 46 -3.73 10.51 -5.10
N LEU A 47 -4.55 11.55 -5.26
CA LEU A 47 -4.17 12.75 -6.01
C LEU A 47 -3.01 13.51 -5.33
N ALA A 48 -3.06 13.68 -4.02
CA ALA A 48 -2.01 14.36 -3.27
C ALA A 48 -0.65 13.62 -3.38
N VAL A 49 -0.66 12.31 -3.20
CA VAL A 49 0.55 11.47 -3.34
C VAL A 49 1.07 11.51 -4.77
N ALA A 50 0.21 11.34 -5.77
CA ALA A 50 0.61 11.38 -7.18
C ALA A 50 1.22 12.76 -7.55
N ALA A 51 0.58 13.86 -7.14
CA ALA A 51 1.09 15.20 -7.37
C ALA A 51 2.44 15.45 -6.68
N ALA A 52 2.59 15.02 -5.42
CA ALA A 52 3.83 15.15 -4.68
C ALA A 52 4.98 14.34 -5.33
N LEU A 53 4.72 13.11 -5.78
CA LEU A 53 5.70 12.28 -6.49
C LEU A 53 6.07 12.88 -7.87
N LEU A 54 5.11 13.45 -8.59
CA LEU A 54 5.38 14.16 -9.84
C LEU A 54 6.27 15.38 -9.61
N LEU A 55 6.00 16.19 -8.58
CA LEU A 55 6.83 17.33 -8.21
C LEU A 55 8.23 16.88 -7.76
N ALA A 56 8.32 15.85 -6.93
CA ALA A 56 9.58 15.27 -6.50
C ALA A 56 10.40 14.74 -7.68
N SER A 57 9.77 14.12 -8.68
CA SER A 57 10.43 13.65 -9.90
C SER A 57 11.00 14.76 -10.78
N ALA A 58 10.54 16.00 -10.62
CA ALA A 58 11.14 17.16 -11.29
C ALA A 58 12.48 17.57 -10.65
N LEU A 59 12.61 17.32 -9.34
CA LEU A 59 13.82 17.63 -8.56
C LEU A 59 14.84 16.47 -8.58
N GLU A 60 14.35 15.23 -8.64
CA GLU A 60 15.16 14.01 -8.63
C GLU A 60 14.88 13.17 -9.90
N PRO A 61 15.72 13.29 -10.94
CA PRO A 61 15.49 12.61 -12.23
C PRO A 61 15.45 11.08 -12.13
N ALA A 62 16.17 10.47 -11.18
CA ALA A 62 16.14 9.03 -10.92
C ALA A 62 14.73 8.54 -10.57
N LEU A 63 13.93 9.38 -9.91
CA LEU A 63 12.55 9.06 -9.54
C LEU A 63 11.60 8.95 -10.75
N ARG A 64 11.92 9.58 -11.90
CA ARG A 64 11.04 9.59 -13.08
C ARG A 64 10.84 8.21 -13.69
N SER A 65 11.90 7.42 -13.77
CA SER A 65 11.83 6.06 -14.33
C SER A 65 11.03 5.16 -13.41
N SER A 66 11.31 5.21 -12.10
CA SER A 66 10.58 4.46 -11.07
C SER A 66 9.10 4.86 -11.03
N LEU A 67 8.80 6.16 -11.10
CA LEU A 67 7.42 6.67 -11.07
C LEU A 67 6.59 6.20 -12.26
N ARG A 68 7.16 6.14 -13.47
CA ARG A 68 6.44 5.63 -14.66
C ARG A 68 6.08 4.16 -14.49
N GLY A 69 7.03 3.32 -14.07
CA GLY A 69 6.79 1.91 -13.79
C GLY A 69 5.75 1.72 -12.67
N ALA A 70 5.91 2.49 -11.58
CA ALA A 70 5.01 2.47 -10.45
C ALA A 70 3.56 2.86 -10.84
N ALA A 71 3.39 3.89 -11.67
CA ALA A 71 2.08 4.30 -12.15
C ALA A 71 1.39 3.21 -12.97
N VAL A 72 2.12 2.55 -13.87
CA VAL A 72 1.58 1.44 -14.67
C VAL A 72 1.16 0.28 -13.75
N ILE A 73 2.03 -0.15 -12.83
CA ILE A 73 1.72 -1.25 -11.90
C ILE A 73 0.54 -0.88 -10.99
N ALA A 74 0.49 0.35 -10.48
CA ALA A 74 -0.60 0.83 -9.65
C ALA A 74 -1.95 0.83 -10.38
N VAL A 75 -1.97 1.26 -11.66
CA VAL A 75 -3.17 1.23 -12.49
C VAL A 75 -3.60 -0.20 -12.77
N VAL A 76 -2.68 -1.08 -13.16
CA VAL A 76 -2.98 -2.48 -13.48
C VAL A 76 -3.52 -3.23 -12.26
N LEU A 77 -2.81 -3.17 -11.13
CA LEU A 77 -3.24 -3.86 -9.90
C LEU A 77 -4.49 -3.22 -9.31
N GLY A 78 -4.61 -1.89 -9.39
CA GLY A 78 -5.80 -1.18 -8.94
C GLY A 78 -7.04 -1.50 -9.77
N ALA A 79 -6.92 -1.49 -11.10
CA ALA A 79 -8.01 -1.88 -11.99
C ALA A 79 -8.40 -3.35 -11.77
N GLY A 80 -7.42 -4.25 -11.60
CA GLY A 80 -7.65 -5.65 -11.26
C GLY A 80 -8.41 -5.80 -9.94
N ALA A 81 -8.01 -5.08 -8.89
CA ALA A 81 -8.69 -5.11 -7.60
C ALA A 81 -10.13 -4.59 -7.68
N VAL A 82 -10.36 -3.50 -8.42
CA VAL A 82 -11.73 -2.98 -8.65
C VAL A 82 -12.56 -3.99 -9.42
N LEU A 83 -12.00 -4.63 -10.44
CA LEU A 83 -12.69 -5.68 -11.20
C LEU A 83 -13.06 -6.87 -10.31
N VAL A 84 -12.13 -7.33 -9.46
CA VAL A 84 -12.41 -8.40 -8.48
C VAL A 84 -13.49 -7.97 -7.50
N ALA A 85 -13.46 -6.72 -6.99
CA ALA A 85 -14.48 -6.20 -6.09
C ALA A 85 -15.87 -6.11 -6.74
N LEU A 86 -15.95 -5.93 -8.06
CA LEU A 86 -17.20 -5.92 -8.82
C LEU A 86 -17.74 -7.34 -9.06
N ILE A 87 -16.86 -8.29 -9.41
CA ILE A 87 -17.26 -9.66 -9.76
C ILE A 87 -17.45 -10.52 -8.51
N ALA A 88 -16.61 -10.34 -7.51
CA ALA A 88 -16.59 -11.13 -6.28
C ALA A 88 -16.51 -10.24 -5.03
N PRO A 89 -17.57 -9.46 -4.71
CA PRO A 89 -17.60 -8.53 -3.58
C PRO A 89 -17.24 -9.13 -2.21
N PRO A 90 -17.43 -10.45 -1.96
CA PRO A 90 -17.01 -11.05 -0.70
C PRO A 90 -15.48 -11.15 -0.52
N LEU A 91 -14.69 -11.10 -1.60
CA LEU A 91 -13.24 -11.27 -1.55
C LEU A 91 -12.51 -9.97 -1.20
N ILE A 92 -12.93 -8.86 -1.81
CA ILE A 92 -12.30 -7.53 -1.61
C ILE A 92 -13.39 -6.49 -1.47
N GLY A 93 -13.32 -5.67 -0.41
CA GLY A 93 -14.19 -4.51 -0.26
C GLY A 93 -13.91 -3.45 -1.33
N MET A 94 -14.96 -2.81 -1.86
CA MET A 94 -14.82 -1.75 -2.86
C MET A 94 -13.96 -0.57 -2.35
N GLY A 95 -13.96 -0.30 -1.04
CA GLY A 95 -13.13 0.71 -0.41
C GLY A 95 -11.64 0.36 -0.51
N ASP A 96 -11.30 -0.88 -0.17
CA ASP A 96 -9.93 -1.41 -0.20
C ASP A 96 -9.40 -1.47 -1.63
N ALA A 97 -10.24 -1.92 -2.58
CA ALA A 97 -9.89 -1.95 -4.00
C ALA A 97 -9.52 -0.56 -4.55
N LYS A 98 -10.21 0.49 -4.10
CA LYS A 98 -9.92 1.88 -4.48
C LYS A 98 -8.68 2.46 -3.78
N ALA A 99 -8.34 1.98 -2.60
CA ALA A 99 -7.15 2.41 -1.86
C ALA A 99 -5.88 1.68 -2.32
N LEU A 100 -6.01 0.47 -2.91
CA LEU A 100 -4.88 -0.31 -3.38
C LEU A 100 -3.95 0.44 -4.35
N PRO A 101 -4.44 1.22 -5.35
CA PRO A 101 -3.56 1.95 -6.27
C PRO A 101 -2.56 2.87 -5.58
N VAL A 102 -2.95 3.62 -4.56
CA VAL A 102 -2.03 4.54 -3.86
C VAL A 102 -1.02 3.77 -3.01
N VAL A 103 -1.41 2.64 -2.42
CA VAL A 103 -0.51 1.75 -1.68
C VAL A 103 0.54 1.16 -2.62
N VAL A 104 0.10 0.63 -3.77
CA VAL A 104 0.99 0.07 -4.81
C VAL A 104 1.90 1.14 -5.38
N LEU A 105 1.36 2.31 -5.74
CA LEU A 105 2.15 3.43 -6.27
C LEU A 105 3.28 3.80 -5.31
N MET A 106 2.94 4.01 -4.03
CA MET A 106 3.90 4.43 -3.02
C MET A 106 4.97 3.36 -2.78
N SER A 107 4.56 2.09 -2.67
CA SER A 107 5.48 0.96 -2.47
C SER A 107 6.41 0.76 -3.66
N THR A 108 5.88 0.82 -4.90
CA THR A 108 6.67 0.56 -6.11
C THR A 108 7.69 1.66 -6.40
N VAL A 109 7.36 2.92 -6.11
CA VAL A 109 8.30 4.05 -6.28
C VAL A 109 9.53 3.89 -5.37
N MET A 110 9.38 3.25 -4.22
CA MET A 110 10.47 2.99 -3.27
C MET A 110 11.30 1.75 -3.64
N GLY A 111 10.83 0.91 -4.57
CA GLY A 111 11.56 -0.28 -5.04
C GLY A 111 10.64 -1.49 -5.25
N GLY A 112 11.08 -2.41 -6.11
CA GLY A 112 10.36 -3.67 -6.37
C GLY A 112 10.27 -4.55 -5.13
N GLU A 113 11.35 -4.62 -4.36
CA GLU A 113 11.44 -5.36 -3.10
C GLU A 113 10.46 -4.78 -2.05
N VAL A 114 10.30 -3.45 -2.04
CA VAL A 114 9.33 -2.76 -1.17
C VAL A 114 7.91 -3.11 -1.58
N LEU A 115 7.60 -3.17 -2.88
CA LEU A 115 6.28 -3.59 -3.35
C LEU A 115 5.98 -5.04 -2.94
N ILE A 116 6.91 -5.97 -3.20
CA ILE A 116 6.73 -7.38 -2.84
C ILE A 116 6.58 -7.53 -1.34
N GLY A 117 7.43 -6.85 -0.56
CA GLY A 117 7.35 -6.81 0.90
C GLY A 117 6.03 -6.23 1.39
N ALA A 118 5.50 -5.18 0.74
CA ALA A 118 4.20 -4.58 1.07
C ALA A 118 3.06 -5.58 0.86
N LEU A 119 3.01 -6.21 -0.30
CA LEU A 119 1.98 -7.21 -0.61
C LEU A 119 2.05 -8.42 0.33
N LEU A 120 3.26 -8.91 0.60
CA LEU A 120 3.50 -10.00 1.56
C LEU A 120 3.09 -9.59 2.98
N GLY A 121 3.50 -8.41 3.44
CA GLY A 121 3.16 -7.88 4.76
C GLY A 121 1.66 -7.69 4.93
N ILE A 122 0.96 -7.15 3.92
CA ILE A 122 -0.49 -7.03 3.91
C ILE A 122 -1.15 -8.40 4.00
N ALA A 123 -0.68 -9.39 3.23
CA ALA A 123 -1.23 -10.74 3.24
C ALA A 123 -1.01 -11.44 4.60
N LEU A 124 0.19 -11.36 5.15
CA LEU A 124 0.53 -11.98 6.44
C LEU A 124 -0.22 -11.31 7.60
N LEU A 125 -0.18 -9.98 7.68
CA LEU A 125 -0.85 -9.24 8.75
C LEU A 125 -2.36 -9.37 8.65
N GLY A 126 -2.91 -9.21 7.44
CA GLY A 126 -4.35 -9.37 7.18
C GLY A 126 -4.83 -10.79 7.48
N GLY A 127 -4.04 -11.80 7.08
CA GLY A 127 -4.32 -13.20 7.40
C GLY A 127 -4.28 -13.47 8.90
N ALA A 128 -3.27 -12.94 9.61
CA ALA A 128 -3.15 -13.08 11.06
C ALA A 128 -4.32 -12.42 11.80
N VAL A 129 -4.68 -11.18 11.43
CA VAL A 129 -5.84 -10.48 12.01
C VAL A 129 -7.14 -11.23 11.70
N GLY A 130 -7.33 -11.68 10.47
CA GLY A 130 -8.51 -12.47 10.07
C GLY A 130 -8.62 -13.78 10.86
N ALA A 131 -7.51 -14.51 11.01
CA ALA A 131 -7.45 -15.72 11.82
C ALA A 131 -7.75 -15.45 13.29
N MET A 132 -7.23 -14.36 13.85
CA MET A 132 -7.49 -13.93 15.23
C MET A 132 -8.97 -13.60 15.43
N VAL A 133 -9.60 -12.84 14.51
CA VAL A 133 -11.03 -12.52 14.56
C VAL A 133 -11.85 -13.81 14.51
N LEU A 134 -11.53 -14.74 13.62
CA LEU A 134 -12.22 -16.03 13.53
C LEU A 134 -12.09 -16.84 14.82
N ALA A 135 -10.89 -16.90 15.41
CA ALA A 135 -10.65 -17.65 16.66
C ALA A 135 -11.43 -17.07 17.84
N VAL A 136 -11.50 -15.72 17.94
CA VAL A 136 -12.21 -15.06 19.04
C VAL A 136 -13.71 -15.11 18.87
N THR A 137 -14.21 -14.82 17.67
CA THR A 137 -15.66 -14.71 17.41
C THR A 137 -16.32 -16.04 17.09
N ARG A 138 -15.52 -17.03 16.65
CA ARG A 138 -15.97 -18.35 16.15
C ARG A 138 -17.05 -18.25 15.05
N ARG A 139 -17.09 -17.11 14.34
CA ARG A 139 -18.03 -16.86 13.25
C ARG A 139 -17.26 -16.62 11.96
N ALA A 140 -17.41 -17.50 10.99
CA ALA A 140 -16.88 -17.31 9.65
C ALA A 140 -17.60 -16.14 8.95
N GLY A 141 -16.86 -15.35 8.17
CA GLY A 141 -17.43 -14.23 7.40
C GLY A 141 -17.66 -12.93 8.17
N GLN A 142 -17.19 -12.84 9.41
CA GLN A 142 -17.25 -11.57 10.13
C GLN A 142 -16.31 -10.56 9.49
N ARG A 143 -16.85 -9.40 9.12
CA ARG A 143 -16.05 -8.30 8.55
C ARG A 143 -15.21 -7.65 9.64
N PHE A 144 -13.94 -7.43 9.35
CA PHE A 144 -13.06 -6.62 10.18
C PHE A 144 -12.49 -5.46 9.34
N PRO A 145 -12.09 -4.34 9.97
CA PRO A 145 -11.54 -3.20 9.26
C PRO A 145 -10.19 -3.57 8.65
N PHE A 146 -10.14 -3.76 7.34
CA PHE A 146 -8.93 -4.14 6.60
C PHE A 146 -8.09 -2.92 6.17
N GLY A 147 -8.70 -1.74 6.13
CA GLY A 147 -8.05 -0.49 5.72
C GLY A 147 -6.73 -0.18 6.45
N PRO A 148 -6.65 -0.32 7.78
CA PRO A 148 -5.38 -0.10 8.50
C PRO A 148 -4.25 -1.03 8.03
N VAL A 149 -4.56 -2.30 7.77
CA VAL A 149 -3.59 -3.29 7.28
C VAL A 149 -3.13 -2.91 5.88
N LEU A 150 -4.07 -2.57 4.99
CA LEU A 150 -3.79 -2.17 3.62
C LEU A 150 -2.94 -0.90 3.56
N LEU A 151 -3.33 0.14 4.31
CA LEU A 151 -2.63 1.43 4.33
C LEU A 151 -1.27 1.37 5.04
N ALA A 152 -1.02 0.37 5.89
CA ALA A 152 0.30 0.10 6.44
C ALA A 152 1.27 -0.54 5.41
N GLY A 153 0.76 -0.98 4.25
CA GLY A 153 1.53 -1.69 3.21
C GLY A 153 2.89 -1.09 2.88
N PRO A 154 3.03 0.20 2.53
CA PRO A 154 4.33 0.79 2.19
C PRO A 154 5.35 0.71 3.35
N PHE A 155 4.90 0.83 4.59
CA PHE A 155 5.76 0.70 5.78
C PHE A 155 6.17 -0.74 6.03
N LEU A 156 5.23 -1.70 5.87
CA LEU A 156 5.52 -3.13 5.93
C LEU A 156 6.49 -3.52 4.82
N GLY A 157 6.33 -2.93 3.63
CA GLY A 157 7.23 -3.11 2.50
C GLY A 157 8.65 -2.69 2.82
N LEU A 158 8.85 -1.51 3.38
CA LEU A 158 10.17 -1.04 3.81
C LEU A 158 10.79 -1.96 4.87
N LEU A 159 9.98 -2.44 5.81
CA LEU A 159 10.45 -3.35 6.87
C LEU A 159 10.89 -4.70 6.31
N LEU A 160 10.17 -5.22 5.31
CA LEU A 160 10.41 -6.56 4.74
C LEU A 160 11.35 -6.52 3.52
N ALA A 161 11.64 -5.34 2.94
CA ALA A 161 12.48 -5.21 1.76
C ALA A 161 13.85 -5.91 1.89
N PRO A 162 14.59 -5.81 3.01
CA PRO A 162 15.87 -6.51 3.13
C PRO A 162 15.73 -8.03 3.08
N LEU A 163 14.65 -8.59 3.63
CA LEU A 163 14.37 -10.03 3.58
C LEU A 163 14.02 -10.47 2.16
N VAL A 164 13.23 -9.66 1.46
CA VAL A 164 12.86 -9.91 0.06
C VAL A 164 14.09 -9.82 -0.84
N ALA A 165 14.93 -8.81 -0.69
CA ALA A 165 16.17 -8.64 -1.44
C ALA A 165 17.11 -9.84 -1.24
N GLY A 166 17.30 -10.29 0.01
CA GLY A 166 18.09 -11.48 0.31
C GLY A 166 17.52 -12.76 -0.31
N ALA A 167 16.19 -12.91 -0.33
CA ALA A 167 15.52 -14.07 -0.94
C ALA A 167 15.60 -14.07 -2.47
N LEU A 168 15.63 -12.90 -3.11
CA LEU A 168 15.75 -12.74 -4.56
C LEU A 168 17.21 -12.73 -5.05
N GLY A 169 18.19 -12.64 -4.13
CA GLY A 169 19.60 -12.51 -4.49
C GLY A 169 19.94 -11.14 -5.10
N THR A 170 19.18 -10.11 -4.77
CA THR A 170 19.38 -8.71 -5.20
C THR A 170 20.05 -7.85 -4.12
N ALA A 171 20.42 -8.49 -3.00
CA ALA A 171 21.11 -7.86 -1.87
C ALA A 171 22.63 -7.91 -2.05
#